data_f9356677112723d5da68c97124a19b6c
#
_entry.id   f9356677112723d5da68c97124a19b6c
#
_cell.length_a   1.000
_cell.length_b   1.000
_cell.length_c   1.000
_cell.angle_alpha   90.00
_cell.angle_beta   90.00
_cell.angle_gamma   90.00
#
_symmetry.space_group_name_H-M   'P 1'
#
loop_
_entity.id
_entity.type
_entity.pdbx_description
1 polymer ?
#
loop_
_entity_poly.entity_id
_entity_poly.type
_entity_poly.pdbx_seq_one_letter_code
_entity_poly.pdbx_strand_id
1 'polypeptide(L)'
;MVYREPFTGLIEYISRNYSGKIVEVCSGKMFRVAIELKKRGFDVICVDVKAIDTPDIRFIQDDIINPKDEIYRNASLIYSIRPPYELYKHILKIAEKNNADCIIKPFYGEIPEDFRLMNYRGDHFYIRKFSKNHPKILK
;
A
#
# COMPACT_ATOMS: atom_id res chain seq x y z
N MET A 1 22.26 -17.91 12.37
CA MET A 1 21.41 -16.74 12.10
C MET A 1 20.68 -16.91 10.77
N VAL A 2 19.43 -16.63 10.76
CA VAL A 2 18.63 -16.75 9.54
C VAL A 2 18.35 -15.36 8.98
N TYR A 3 18.75 -15.15 7.74
CA TYR A 3 18.46 -13.91 7.06
C TYR A 3 16.98 -13.88 6.62
N ARG A 4 16.34 -12.76 6.83
CA ARG A 4 14.95 -12.58 6.43
C ARG A 4 14.87 -11.38 5.51
N GLU A 5 14.20 -11.55 4.38
CA GLU A 5 13.96 -10.45 3.47
C GLU A 5 13.09 -9.39 4.14
N PRO A 6 13.42 -8.12 3.99
CA PRO A 6 12.57 -7.07 4.52
C PRO A 6 11.16 -7.12 3.94
N PHE A 7 10.19 -6.72 4.73
CA PHE A 7 8.79 -6.60 4.33
C PHE A 7 8.10 -7.94 4.07
N THR A 8 8.71 -9.06 4.47
CA THR A 8 8.08 -10.36 4.25
C THR A 8 6.71 -10.44 4.91
N GLY A 9 6.59 -9.99 6.15
CA GLY A 9 5.31 -10.02 6.85
C GLY A 9 4.27 -9.14 6.18
N LEU A 10 4.66 -7.96 5.73
CA LEU A 10 3.76 -7.06 5.01
C LEU A 10 3.25 -7.73 3.73
N ILE A 11 4.14 -8.31 2.95
CA ILE A 11 3.78 -8.98 1.71
C ILE A 11 2.81 -10.12 1.99
N GLU A 12 3.08 -10.92 3.02
CA GLU A 12 2.19 -12.03 3.37
C GLU A 12 0.83 -11.54 3.83
N TYR A 13 0.80 -10.47 4.61
CA TYR A 13 -0.46 -9.92 5.08
C TYR A 13 -1.31 -9.44 3.89
N ILE A 14 -0.69 -8.70 2.98
CA ILE A 14 -1.41 -8.21 1.81
C ILE A 14 -1.91 -9.38 0.97
N SER A 15 -1.05 -10.38 0.77
CA SER A 15 -1.41 -11.54 -0.06
C SER A 15 -2.61 -12.29 0.49
N ARG A 16 -2.74 -12.34 1.80
CA ARG A 16 -3.82 -13.12 2.43
C ARG A 16 -5.11 -12.35 2.61
N ASN A 17 -5.05 -11.02 2.58
CA ASN A 17 -6.22 -10.21 2.93
C ASN A 17 -6.77 -9.39 1.79
N TYR A 18 -6.09 -9.30 0.67
CA TYR A 18 -6.51 -8.47 -0.46
C TYR A 18 -6.41 -9.23 -1.76
N SER A 19 -7.02 -8.70 -2.80
CA SER A 19 -6.96 -9.28 -4.12
C SER A 19 -7.21 -8.20 -5.16
N GLY A 20 -6.89 -8.51 -6.40
CA GLY A 20 -7.16 -7.62 -7.51
C GLY A 20 -6.25 -6.42 -7.55
N LYS A 21 -6.84 -5.25 -7.72
CA LYS A 21 -6.08 -4.03 -7.90
C LYS A 21 -5.61 -3.46 -6.57
N ILE A 22 -4.33 -3.15 -6.48
CA ILE A 22 -3.74 -2.44 -5.35
C ILE A 22 -2.81 -1.36 -5.87
N VAL A 23 -2.64 -0.29 -5.10
CA VAL A 23 -1.81 0.84 -5.53
C VAL A 23 -0.81 1.17 -4.44
N GLU A 24 0.46 1.19 -4.82
CA GLU A 24 1.52 1.66 -3.94
C GLU A 24 1.80 3.12 -4.26
N VAL A 25 1.58 4.01 -3.30
CA VAL A 25 1.84 5.44 -3.50
C VAL A 25 3.16 5.83 -2.86
N CYS A 26 3.76 6.91 -3.38
CA CYS A 26 5.08 7.37 -2.91
C CYS A 26 6.12 6.27 -3.04
N SER A 27 6.11 5.60 -4.18
CA SER A 27 6.91 4.38 -4.34
C SER A 27 8.41 4.65 -4.38
N GLY A 28 8.81 5.84 -4.80
CA GLY A 28 10.21 6.08 -5.06
C GLY A 28 10.72 5.07 -6.08
N LYS A 29 11.94 4.63 -5.90
CA LYS A 29 12.56 3.65 -6.81
C LYS A 29 12.59 2.24 -6.22
N MET A 30 11.95 2.03 -5.09
CA MET A 30 11.97 0.72 -4.43
C MET A 30 10.71 -0.03 -4.82
N PHE A 31 10.83 -0.95 -5.77
CA PHE A 31 9.68 -1.67 -6.30
C PHE A 31 9.60 -3.11 -5.83
N ARG A 32 10.43 -3.51 -4.88
CA ARG A 32 10.54 -4.91 -4.52
C ARG A 32 9.23 -5.52 -4.01
N VAL A 33 8.53 -4.77 -3.16
CA VAL A 33 7.26 -5.26 -2.63
C VAL A 33 6.24 -5.36 -3.75
N ALA A 34 6.14 -4.32 -4.57
CA ALA A 34 5.19 -4.30 -5.68
C ALA A 34 5.46 -5.43 -6.67
N ILE A 35 6.72 -5.68 -7.01
CA ILE A 35 7.08 -6.74 -7.94
C ILE A 35 6.68 -8.10 -7.36
N GLU A 36 6.94 -8.30 -6.07
CA GLU A 36 6.57 -9.56 -5.45
C GLU A 36 5.05 -9.76 -5.43
N LEU A 37 4.30 -8.71 -5.15
CA LEU A 37 2.84 -8.81 -5.17
C LEU A 37 2.30 -9.05 -6.59
N LYS A 38 2.94 -8.44 -7.57
CA LYS A 38 2.58 -8.73 -8.96
C LYS A 38 2.79 -10.20 -9.29
N LYS A 39 3.90 -10.77 -8.83
CA LYS A 39 4.16 -12.19 -9.04
C LYS A 39 3.10 -13.07 -8.39
N ARG A 40 2.48 -12.58 -7.35
CA ARG A 40 1.43 -13.31 -6.63
C ARG A 40 0.04 -13.07 -7.20
N GLY A 41 -0.04 -12.39 -8.34
CA GLY A 41 -1.30 -12.24 -9.07
C GLY A 41 -2.03 -10.94 -8.88
N PHE A 42 -1.47 -9.99 -8.16
CA PHE A 42 -2.12 -8.70 -7.98
C PHE A 42 -1.94 -7.81 -9.21
N ASP A 43 -2.94 -6.96 -9.43
CA ASP A 43 -2.84 -5.88 -10.41
C ASP A 43 -2.27 -4.67 -9.67
N VAL A 44 -0.96 -4.48 -9.75
CA VAL A 44 -0.26 -3.47 -8.95
C VAL A 44 0.09 -2.27 -9.79
N ILE A 45 -0.23 -1.09 -9.26
CA ILE A 45 0.20 0.18 -9.83
C ILE A 45 1.07 0.88 -8.81
N CYS A 46 2.24 1.37 -9.22
CA CYS A 46 3.08 2.21 -8.38
C CYS A 46 2.94 3.66 -8.83
N VAL A 47 2.89 4.57 -7.87
CA VAL A 47 2.65 5.98 -8.11
C VAL A 47 3.70 6.81 -7.39
N ASP A 48 4.22 7.82 -8.05
CA ASP A 48 5.10 8.79 -7.43
C ASP A 48 4.96 10.11 -8.17
N VAL A 49 5.30 11.20 -7.49
CA VAL A 49 5.23 12.52 -8.10
C VAL A 49 6.33 12.70 -9.14
N LYS A 50 7.42 11.97 -8.98
CA LYS A 50 8.51 11.99 -9.96
C LYS A 50 8.27 10.93 -11.02
N ALA A 51 8.61 11.25 -12.26
CA ALA A 51 8.56 10.27 -13.33
C ALA A 51 9.69 9.27 -13.12
N ILE A 52 9.36 8.00 -13.11
CA ILE A 52 10.33 6.93 -12.89
C ILE A 52 10.20 5.93 -14.03
N ASP A 53 11.35 5.61 -14.62
CA ASP A 53 11.38 4.64 -15.70
C ASP A 53 11.64 3.25 -15.09
N THR A 54 10.65 2.39 -15.18
CA THR A 54 10.76 1.04 -14.68
C THR A 54 10.00 0.09 -15.61
N PRO A 55 10.67 -0.91 -16.17
CA PRO A 55 9.99 -1.85 -17.07
C PRO A 55 9.27 -2.98 -16.30
N ASP A 56 9.56 -3.14 -15.02
CA ASP A 56 9.12 -4.31 -14.28
C ASP A 56 7.76 -4.16 -13.62
N ILE A 57 7.25 -2.94 -13.53
CA ILE A 57 6.00 -2.69 -12.81
C ILE A 57 5.27 -1.55 -13.50
N ARG A 58 3.94 -1.59 -13.46
CA ARG A 58 3.14 -0.50 -14.01
C ARG A 58 3.31 0.73 -13.12
N PHE A 59 3.79 1.81 -13.71
CA PHE A 59 4.06 3.05 -12.99
C PHE A 59 3.28 4.19 -13.60
N ILE A 60 2.65 5.01 -12.74
CA ILE A 60 1.93 6.20 -13.18
C ILE A 60 2.40 7.37 -12.36
N GLN A 61 2.79 8.46 -13.04
CA GLN A 61 3.17 9.68 -12.35
C GLN A 61 1.91 10.40 -11.89
N ASP A 62 1.84 10.70 -10.59
CA ASP A 62 0.69 11.39 -10.03
C ASP A 62 1.09 12.06 -8.72
N ASP A 63 0.38 13.14 -8.39
CA ASP A 63 0.58 13.88 -7.15
C ASP A 63 -0.56 13.55 -6.20
N ILE A 64 -0.27 12.86 -5.10
CA ILE A 64 -1.33 12.43 -4.18
C ILE A 64 -1.99 13.57 -3.44
N ILE A 65 -1.43 14.78 -3.49
CA ILE A 65 -2.11 15.94 -2.92
C ILE A 65 -3.22 16.41 -3.85
N ASN A 66 -3.05 16.16 -5.14
CA ASN A 66 -4.06 16.50 -6.15
C ASN A 66 -4.22 15.30 -7.10
N PRO A 67 -4.80 14.21 -6.60
CA PRO A 67 -4.77 12.94 -7.32
C PRO A 67 -5.74 12.86 -8.49
N LYS A 68 -5.35 12.05 -9.48
CA LYS A 68 -6.26 11.69 -10.57
C LYS A 68 -7.06 10.48 -10.13
N ASP A 69 -8.35 10.66 -9.96
CA ASP A 69 -9.21 9.64 -9.35
C ASP A 69 -9.17 8.30 -10.05
N GLU A 70 -9.06 8.32 -11.37
CA GLU A 70 -9.13 7.06 -12.11
C GLU A 70 -8.01 6.08 -11.77
N ILE A 71 -6.88 6.58 -11.27
CA ILE A 71 -5.77 5.70 -10.90
C ILE A 71 -6.16 4.79 -9.74
N TYR A 72 -6.93 5.31 -8.80
CA TYR A 72 -7.21 4.63 -7.53
C TYR A 72 -8.57 3.93 -7.51
N ARG A 73 -9.37 4.13 -8.55
CA ARG A 73 -10.71 3.58 -8.58
C ARG A 73 -10.67 2.06 -8.55
N ASN A 74 -11.52 1.48 -7.71
CA ASN A 74 -11.65 0.03 -7.56
C ASN A 74 -10.44 -0.65 -6.93
N ALA A 75 -9.51 0.10 -6.34
CA ALA A 75 -8.42 -0.52 -5.60
C ALA A 75 -8.96 -1.12 -4.32
N SER A 76 -8.47 -2.28 -3.95
CA SER A 76 -8.81 -2.89 -2.67
C SER A 76 -7.91 -2.37 -1.56
N LEU A 77 -6.74 -1.88 -1.92
CA LEU A 77 -5.74 -1.42 -0.97
C LEU A 77 -4.92 -0.29 -1.58
N ILE A 78 -4.71 0.75 -0.77
CA ILE A 78 -3.73 1.79 -1.06
C ILE A 78 -2.67 1.66 0.01
N TYR A 79 -1.41 1.48 -0.37
CA TYR A 79 -0.37 1.33 0.63
C TYR A 79 0.86 2.14 0.28
N SER A 80 1.70 2.37 1.28
CA SER A 80 2.93 3.13 1.07
C SER A 80 3.99 2.67 2.06
N ILE A 81 5.23 2.61 1.58
CA ILE A 81 6.36 2.20 2.40
C ILE A 81 7.26 3.40 2.59
N ARG A 82 7.37 3.83 3.85
CA ARG A 82 8.20 4.95 4.27
C ARG A 82 7.90 6.24 3.50
N PRO A 83 6.64 6.63 3.38
CA PRO A 83 6.33 7.92 2.74
C PRO A 83 6.71 9.07 3.67
N PRO A 84 6.87 10.28 3.13
CA PRO A 84 7.03 11.45 3.98
C PRO A 84 5.84 11.58 4.95
N TYR A 85 6.14 11.92 6.20
CA TYR A 85 5.11 11.98 7.23
C TYR A 85 3.97 12.94 6.86
N GLU A 86 4.30 14.05 6.25
CA GLU A 86 3.30 15.07 5.90
C GLU A 86 2.33 14.57 4.84
N LEU A 87 2.60 13.46 4.19
CA LEU A 87 1.71 12.91 3.17
C LEU A 87 0.74 11.88 3.71
N TYR A 88 0.87 11.48 4.97
CA TYR A 88 0.01 10.43 5.54
C TYR A 88 -1.47 10.75 5.39
N LYS A 89 -1.87 11.98 5.69
CA LYS A 89 -3.28 12.35 5.60
C LYS A 89 -3.80 12.32 4.17
N HIS A 90 -2.94 12.60 3.21
CA HIS A 90 -3.33 12.55 1.80
C HIS A 90 -3.50 11.12 1.33
N ILE A 91 -2.65 10.22 1.79
CA ILE A 91 -2.77 8.80 1.47
C ILE A 91 -4.07 8.26 2.05
N LEU A 92 -4.35 8.59 3.31
CA LEU A 92 -5.56 8.15 3.97
C LEU A 92 -6.80 8.64 3.24
N LYS A 93 -6.78 9.90 2.78
CA LYS A 93 -7.91 10.48 2.09
C LYS A 93 -8.23 9.78 0.77
N ILE A 94 -7.18 9.42 0.03
CA ILE A 94 -7.38 8.67 -1.22
C ILE A 94 -8.02 7.32 -0.93
N ALA A 95 -7.53 6.63 0.08
CA ALA A 95 -8.07 5.33 0.44
C ALA A 95 -9.54 5.43 0.85
N GLU A 96 -9.86 6.38 1.70
CA GLU A 96 -11.23 6.59 2.16
C GLU A 96 -12.17 6.86 0.99
N LYS A 97 -11.76 7.74 0.09
CA LYS A 97 -12.59 8.10 -1.06
C LYS A 97 -12.91 6.90 -1.95
N ASN A 98 -12.00 5.94 -2.01
CA ASN A 98 -12.16 4.78 -2.87
C ASN A 98 -12.64 3.53 -2.15
N ASN A 99 -12.99 3.65 -0.87
CA ASN A 99 -13.37 2.52 -0.03
C ASN A 99 -12.31 1.43 0.00
N ALA A 100 -11.06 1.83 -0.13
CA ALA A 100 -9.93 0.93 -0.05
C ALA A 100 -9.36 0.97 1.36
N ASP A 101 -8.82 -0.14 1.81
CA ASP A 101 -8.05 -0.12 3.04
C ASP A 101 -6.75 0.63 2.81
N CYS A 102 -6.16 1.14 3.88
CA CYS A 102 -4.92 1.89 3.80
C CYS A 102 -3.88 1.27 4.70
N ILE A 103 -2.68 1.02 4.15
CA ILE A 103 -1.56 0.53 4.95
C ILE A 103 -0.40 1.48 4.78
N ILE A 104 0.21 1.86 5.90
CA ILE A 104 1.45 2.64 5.89
C ILE A 104 2.50 1.89 6.68
N LYS A 105 3.65 1.67 6.05
CA LYS A 105 4.84 1.17 6.72
C LYS A 105 5.74 2.38 6.95
N PRO A 106 5.72 2.99 8.15
CA PRO A 106 6.41 4.25 8.35
C PRO A 106 7.91 4.07 8.59
N PHE A 107 8.62 5.17 8.56
CA PHE A 107 9.97 5.19 9.11
C PHE A 107 9.88 4.88 10.60
N TYR A 108 10.97 4.37 11.15
CA TYR A 108 11.03 4.04 12.54
C TYR A 108 10.67 5.24 13.42
N GLY A 109 9.80 5.01 14.38
CA GLY A 109 9.42 6.03 15.36
C GLY A 109 8.23 6.89 14.96
N GLU A 110 7.77 6.82 13.73
CA GLU A 110 6.59 7.58 13.32
C GLU A 110 5.33 6.76 13.53
N ILE A 111 4.28 7.42 14.01
CA ILE A 111 3.01 6.75 14.30
C ILE A 111 1.89 7.49 13.58
N PRO A 112 1.28 6.88 12.56
CA PRO A 112 0.16 7.53 11.87
C PRO A 112 -1.05 7.64 12.77
N GLU A 113 -1.66 8.82 12.80
CA GLU A 113 -2.91 9.01 13.53
C GLU A 113 -4.04 8.25 12.86
N ASP A 114 -4.95 7.74 13.67
CA ASP A 114 -6.15 7.05 13.21
C ASP A 114 -5.89 5.72 12.53
N PHE A 115 -4.69 5.19 12.70
CA PHE A 115 -4.35 3.86 12.21
C PHE A 115 -4.17 2.92 13.39
N ARG A 116 -4.29 1.63 13.12
CA ARG A 116 -4.04 0.59 14.11
C ARG A 116 -2.73 -0.11 13.78
N LEU A 117 -1.92 -0.32 14.81
CA LEU A 117 -0.68 -1.07 14.65
C LEU A 117 -0.99 -2.54 14.37
N MET A 118 -0.31 -3.08 13.38
CA MET A 118 -0.40 -4.48 13.02
C MET A 118 0.98 -5.10 13.11
N ASN A 119 1.05 -6.21 13.83
CA ASN A 119 2.26 -7.04 13.87
C ASN A 119 1.94 -8.34 13.14
N TYR A 120 2.68 -8.64 12.11
CA TYR A 120 2.39 -9.82 11.33
C TYR A 120 3.69 -10.46 10.89
N ARG A 121 3.95 -11.65 11.41
CA ARG A 121 5.13 -12.44 11.06
C ARG A 121 6.43 -11.65 11.19
N GLY A 122 6.54 -10.89 12.27
CA GLY A 122 7.73 -10.12 12.58
C GLY A 122 7.83 -8.78 11.88
N ASP A 123 6.80 -8.37 11.15
CA ASP A 123 6.76 -7.08 10.48
C ASP A 123 5.74 -6.19 11.17
N HIS A 124 6.02 -4.89 11.22
CA HIS A 124 5.14 -3.91 11.86
C HIS A 124 4.70 -2.89 10.84
N PHE A 125 3.41 -2.62 10.79
CA PHE A 125 2.88 -1.60 9.91
C PHE A 125 1.54 -1.13 10.47
N TYR A 126 0.98 -0.09 9.89
CA TYR A 126 -0.25 0.51 10.39
C TYR A 126 -1.34 0.39 9.35
N ILE A 127 -2.57 0.11 9.81
CA ILE A 127 -3.69 -0.14 8.92
C ILE A 127 -4.90 0.65 9.35
N ARG A 128 -5.62 1.18 8.36
CA ARG A 128 -6.94 1.76 8.54
C ARG A 128 -7.86 1.14 7.52
N LYS A 129 -8.95 0.56 7.99
CA LYS A 129 -9.88 -0.15 7.12
C LYS A 129 -11.07 0.72 6.77
N PHE A 130 -11.33 0.84 5.48
CA PHE A 130 -12.50 1.53 4.97
C PHE A 130 -13.41 0.60 4.19
N SER A 131 -12.87 -0.54 3.75
CA SER A 131 -13.63 -1.48 2.95
C SER A 131 -14.82 -1.97 3.73
N LYS A 132 -16.00 -1.85 3.14
CA LYS A 132 -17.22 -2.34 3.77
C LYS A 132 -17.55 -3.74 3.33
N ASN A 133 -16.78 -4.26 2.41
CA ASN A 133 -17.05 -5.55 1.84
C ASN A 133 -16.21 -6.59 2.54
N HIS A 134 -16.85 -7.42 3.33
CA HIS A 134 -16.18 -8.45 4.12
C HIS A 134 -16.78 -9.80 3.83
N PRO A 135 -16.56 -10.31 2.63
CA PRO A 135 -17.24 -11.54 2.23
C PRO A 135 -16.99 -12.72 3.14
N LYS A 136 -15.79 -12.82 3.68
CA LYS A 136 -15.49 -13.94 4.52
C LYS A 136 -16.29 -13.95 5.80
N ILE A 137 -16.86 -12.85 6.16
CA ILE A 137 -17.63 -12.78 7.39
C ILE A 137 -18.94 -13.50 7.25
N LEU A 138 -19.36 -13.66 6.07
CA LEU A 138 -20.66 -14.26 5.82
C LEU A 138 -20.68 -15.76 6.02
N LYS A 139 -19.60 -16.27 6.40
CA LYS A 139 -19.55 -17.72 6.62
C LYS A 139 -19.88 -18.08 7.98
#